data_5e4695a2b28faf4f72b23ba088abb28d
#
_entry.id   5e4695a2b28faf4f72b23ba088abb28d
#
_cell.length_a   1.000
_cell.length_b   1.000
_cell.length_c   1.000
_cell.angle_alpha   90.00
_cell.angle_beta   90.00
_cell.angle_gamma   90.00
#
_symmetry.space_group_name_H-M   'P 1'
#
loop_
_entity.id
_entity.type
_entity.pdbx_description
1 polymer ?
#
loop_
_entity_poly.entity_id
_entity_poly.type
_entity_poly.pdbx_seq_one_letter_code
_entity_poly.pdbx_strand_id
1 'polypeptide(L)'
;MTSIAVIGSGNIGATIGEAWRRAGHEVAFASRSPAPPETLGIGDAIAGAEVVLLAIPGGGVPDLLAEHGAALDGRVVIDATNDVAGERLHHAEAYPSAPGARFARAFNTLGFEMFADPSIGGETADLLWCGPDDAGVERLIADVGLRPIRVGGIDAIDVVDGACRLWLTLVFSQGHPRRLAFKMLTD
;
A
#
# COMPACT_ATOMS: atom_id res chain seq x y z
N MET A 1 2.01 -16.57 8.47
CA MET A 1 3.25 -16.24 7.74
C MET A 1 2.86 -16.15 6.28
N THR A 2 3.23 -15.10 5.58
CA THR A 2 2.88 -14.81 4.18
C THR A 2 4.17 -14.36 3.49
N SER A 3 4.37 -14.78 2.23
CA SER A 3 5.47 -14.29 1.40
C SER A 3 5.03 -13.00 0.67
N ILE A 4 5.82 -11.94 0.81
CA ILE A 4 5.46 -10.59 0.36
C ILE A 4 6.59 -10.00 -0.48
N ALA A 5 6.26 -9.50 -1.66
CA ALA A 5 7.15 -8.65 -2.44
C ALA A 5 6.78 -7.18 -2.22
N VAL A 6 7.75 -6.38 -1.80
CA VAL A 6 7.61 -4.92 -1.68
C VAL A 6 8.32 -4.27 -2.86
N ILE A 7 7.55 -3.75 -3.81
CA ILE A 7 8.09 -3.07 -4.99
C ILE A 7 8.24 -1.58 -4.68
N GLY A 8 9.47 -1.17 -4.48
CA GLY A 8 9.84 0.16 -4.03
C GLY A 8 10.38 0.17 -2.59
N SER A 9 11.65 0.53 -2.44
CA SER A 9 12.39 0.56 -1.16
C SER A 9 12.50 1.99 -0.57
N GLY A 10 11.61 2.90 -0.97
CA GLY A 10 11.50 4.23 -0.36
C GLY A 10 10.86 4.18 1.03
N ASN A 11 10.65 5.36 1.65
CA ASN A 11 10.13 5.46 3.03
C ASN A 11 8.87 4.61 3.28
N ILE A 12 7.90 4.64 2.37
CA ILE A 12 6.64 3.87 2.50
C ILE A 12 6.93 2.36 2.49
N GLY A 13 7.55 1.87 1.40
CA GLY A 13 7.81 0.44 1.23
C GLY A 13 8.73 -0.12 2.30
N ALA A 14 9.82 0.59 2.64
CA ALA A 14 10.75 0.16 3.68
C ALA A 14 10.05 0.07 5.05
N THR A 15 9.29 1.10 5.44
CA THR A 15 8.64 1.13 6.76
C THR A 15 7.61 0.01 6.90
N ILE A 16 6.75 -0.20 5.88
CA ILE A 16 5.74 -1.26 5.89
C ILE A 16 6.41 -2.64 5.83
N GLY A 17 7.36 -2.83 4.93
CA GLY A 17 8.06 -4.11 4.77
C GLY A 17 8.80 -4.54 6.04
N GLU A 18 9.46 -3.61 6.74
CA GLU A 18 10.11 -3.90 8.01
C GLU A 18 9.09 -4.18 9.14
N ALA A 19 7.92 -3.54 9.14
CA ALA A 19 6.85 -3.88 10.07
C ALA A 19 6.36 -5.31 9.85
N TRP A 20 6.16 -5.72 8.61
CA TRP A 20 5.77 -7.10 8.27
C TRP A 20 6.85 -8.13 8.61
N ARG A 21 8.14 -7.82 8.40
CA ARG A 21 9.24 -8.68 8.87
C ARG A 21 9.19 -8.88 10.39
N ARG A 22 8.97 -7.81 11.16
CA ARG A 22 8.83 -7.91 12.62
C ARG A 22 7.60 -8.72 13.04
N ALA A 23 6.53 -8.70 12.23
CA ALA A 23 5.34 -9.53 12.45
C ALA A 23 5.52 -11.00 12.00
N GLY A 24 6.69 -11.38 11.46
CA GLY A 24 7.03 -12.75 11.08
C GLY A 24 6.66 -13.14 9.65
N HIS A 25 6.47 -12.16 8.75
CA HIS A 25 6.30 -12.42 7.32
C HIS A 25 7.65 -12.53 6.60
N GLU A 26 7.68 -13.27 5.49
CA GLU A 26 8.81 -13.31 4.57
C GLU A 26 8.71 -12.14 3.58
N VAL A 27 9.60 -11.15 3.68
CA VAL A 27 9.55 -9.94 2.87
C VAL A 27 10.77 -9.82 1.98
N ALA A 28 10.55 -9.76 0.67
CA ALA A 28 11.55 -9.42 -0.33
C ALA A 28 11.31 -8.00 -0.84
N PHE A 29 12.34 -7.16 -0.78
CA PHE A 29 12.30 -5.84 -1.44
C PHE A 29 12.71 -5.95 -2.89
N ALA A 30 12.05 -5.20 -3.76
CA ALA A 30 12.32 -5.19 -5.19
C ALA A 30 12.49 -3.78 -5.75
N SER A 31 13.36 -3.67 -6.75
CA SER A 31 13.68 -2.43 -7.44
C SER A 31 13.93 -2.66 -8.93
N ARG A 32 13.72 -1.62 -9.75
CA ARG A 32 14.15 -1.62 -11.17
C ARG A 32 15.67 -1.67 -11.32
N SER A 33 16.41 -1.20 -10.31
CA SER A 33 17.87 -1.28 -10.23
C SER A 33 18.21 -2.10 -8.99
N PRO A 34 18.17 -3.43 -9.07
CA PRO A 34 18.38 -4.30 -7.92
C PRO A 34 19.82 -4.21 -7.41
N ALA A 35 19.97 -4.31 -6.10
CA ALA A 35 21.25 -4.38 -5.38
C ALA A 35 21.21 -5.58 -4.41
N PRO A 36 21.41 -6.80 -4.89
CA PRO A 36 21.37 -7.99 -4.05
C PRO A 36 22.52 -7.99 -3.00
N PRO A 37 22.28 -8.52 -1.78
CA PRO A 37 21.05 -9.21 -1.36
C PRO A 37 19.91 -8.29 -0.88
N GLU A 38 20.09 -6.97 -0.82
CA GLU A 38 19.15 -6.01 -0.21
C GLU A 38 17.87 -5.87 -1.03
N THR A 39 17.99 -5.87 -2.37
CA THR A 39 16.84 -5.82 -3.28
C THR A 39 16.99 -6.79 -4.45
N LEU A 40 15.87 -7.39 -4.84
CA LEU A 40 15.75 -8.29 -6.00
C LEU A 40 15.27 -7.52 -7.25
N GLY A 41 15.36 -8.18 -8.39
CA GLY A 41 14.61 -7.79 -9.58
C GLY A 41 13.10 -7.94 -9.32
N ILE A 42 12.28 -7.08 -9.96
CA ILE A 42 10.82 -7.07 -9.72
C ILE A 42 10.21 -8.43 -10.06
N GLY A 43 10.56 -9.02 -11.21
CA GLY A 43 10.03 -10.32 -11.63
C GLY A 43 10.36 -11.45 -10.65
N ASP A 44 11.60 -11.49 -10.15
CA ASP A 44 12.05 -12.52 -9.20
C ASP A 44 11.30 -12.38 -7.86
N ALA A 45 11.12 -11.16 -7.38
CA ALA A 45 10.39 -10.92 -6.14
C ALA A 45 8.91 -11.31 -6.26
N ILE A 46 8.25 -10.96 -7.37
CA ILE A 46 6.85 -11.35 -7.64
C ILE A 46 6.73 -12.88 -7.67
N ALA A 47 7.65 -13.58 -8.32
CA ALA A 47 7.58 -15.04 -8.47
C ALA A 47 7.54 -15.76 -7.12
N GLY A 48 8.21 -15.24 -6.09
CA GLY A 48 8.27 -15.81 -4.74
C GLY A 48 7.15 -15.34 -3.79
N ALA A 49 6.24 -14.45 -4.22
CA ALA A 49 5.32 -13.79 -3.32
C ALA A 49 3.86 -14.22 -3.52
N GLU A 50 3.11 -14.31 -2.43
CA GLU A 50 1.64 -14.43 -2.40
C GLU A 50 0.97 -13.04 -2.45
N VAL A 51 1.62 -12.04 -1.88
CA VAL A 51 1.16 -10.65 -1.83
C VAL A 51 2.22 -9.72 -2.39
N VAL A 52 1.81 -8.73 -3.16
CA VAL A 52 2.69 -7.70 -3.73
C VAL A 52 2.24 -6.33 -3.27
N LEU A 53 3.14 -5.57 -2.63
CA LEU A 53 2.93 -4.15 -2.30
C LEU A 53 3.56 -3.28 -3.39
N LEU A 54 2.77 -2.41 -3.98
CA LEU A 54 3.26 -1.34 -4.85
C LEU A 54 3.50 -0.08 -3.99
N ALA A 55 4.76 0.27 -3.78
CA ALA A 55 5.20 1.44 -3.02
C ALA A 55 6.17 2.31 -3.84
N ILE A 56 5.85 2.50 -5.12
CA ILE A 56 6.57 3.31 -6.10
C ILE A 56 5.86 4.66 -6.31
N PRO A 57 6.47 5.64 -7.00
CA PRO A 57 5.75 6.81 -7.49
C PRO A 57 4.58 6.39 -8.39
N GLY A 58 3.39 7.01 -8.19
CA GLY A 58 2.14 6.57 -8.82
C GLY A 58 2.21 6.48 -10.34
N GLY A 59 2.82 7.47 -11.01
CA GLY A 59 2.99 7.47 -12.47
C GLY A 59 3.80 6.28 -13.04
N GLY A 60 4.45 5.48 -12.20
CA GLY A 60 5.15 4.26 -12.62
C GLY A 60 4.28 2.99 -12.63
N VAL A 61 3.04 3.06 -12.13
CA VAL A 61 2.14 1.90 -12.04
C VAL A 61 1.75 1.34 -13.41
N PRO A 62 1.36 2.16 -14.41
CA PRO A 62 1.01 1.65 -15.74
C PRO A 62 2.13 0.84 -16.39
N ASP A 63 3.36 1.36 -16.37
CA ASP A 63 4.52 0.68 -16.96
C ASP A 63 4.83 -0.63 -16.23
N LEU A 64 4.77 -0.62 -14.90
CA LEU A 64 4.99 -1.82 -14.08
C LEU A 64 3.96 -2.91 -14.41
N LEU A 65 2.69 -2.55 -14.52
CA LEU A 65 1.63 -3.51 -14.83
C LEU A 65 1.69 -3.99 -16.28
N ALA A 66 2.10 -3.14 -17.22
CA ALA A 66 2.33 -3.56 -18.60
C ALA A 66 3.47 -4.59 -18.72
N GLU A 67 4.54 -4.43 -17.93
CA GLU A 67 5.70 -5.32 -17.96
C GLU A 67 5.50 -6.60 -17.15
N HIS A 68 4.88 -6.50 -15.96
CA HIS A 68 4.83 -7.59 -14.99
C HIS A 68 3.41 -8.11 -14.68
N GLY A 69 2.37 -7.55 -15.32
CA GLY A 69 0.98 -7.87 -15.00
C GLY A 69 0.63 -9.35 -15.07
N ALA A 70 1.15 -10.07 -16.06
CA ALA A 70 0.95 -11.52 -16.19
C ALA A 70 1.55 -12.31 -15.00
N ALA A 71 2.63 -11.83 -14.42
CA ALA A 71 3.26 -12.47 -13.25
C ALA A 71 2.46 -12.25 -11.96
N LEU A 72 1.51 -11.32 -11.95
CA LEU A 72 0.66 -11.03 -10.80
C LEU A 72 -0.59 -11.92 -10.71
N ASP A 73 -0.77 -12.84 -11.65
CA ASP A 73 -1.92 -13.76 -11.68
C ASP A 73 -2.06 -14.53 -10.36
N GLY A 74 -3.29 -14.56 -9.83
CA GLY A 74 -3.64 -15.21 -8.55
C GLY A 74 -3.19 -14.48 -7.29
N ARG A 75 -2.41 -13.39 -7.39
CA ARG A 75 -1.85 -12.66 -6.24
C ARG A 75 -2.79 -11.56 -5.75
N VAL A 76 -2.63 -11.20 -4.49
CA VAL A 76 -3.16 -9.95 -3.95
C VAL A 76 -2.15 -8.85 -4.22
N VAL A 77 -2.59 -7.77 -4.86
CA VAL A 77 -1.77 -6.58 -5.12
C VAL A 77 -2.30 -5.43 -4.28
N ILE A 78 -1.51 -4.98 -3.32
CA ILE A 78 -1.82 -3.81 -2.48
C ILE A 78 -1.19 -2.59 -3.14
N ASP A 79 -2.02 -1.69 -3.65
CA ASP A 79 -1.58 -0.41 -4.23
C ASP A 79 -1.56 0.68 -3.16
N ALA A 80 -0.35 1.04 -2.73
CA ALA A 80 -0.07 2.13 -1.78
C ALA A 80 0.44 3.40 -2.49
N THR A 81 0.39 3.43 -3.82
CA THR A 81 0.95 4.54 -4.60
C THR A 81 0.07 5.78 -4.55
N ASN A 82 0.66 6.95 -4.77
CA ASN A 82 -0.07 8.19 -5.01
C ASN A 82 0.58 8.96 -6.15
N ASP A 83 -0.19 9.30 -7.18
CA ASP A 83 0.20 10.25 -8.21
C ASP A 83 -0.33 11.65 -7.84
N VAL A 84 0.42 12.36 -7.00
CA VAL A 84 0.02 13.68 -6.49
C VAL A 84 0.08 14.77 -7.57
N ALA A 85 0.76 14.53 -8.67
CA ALA A 85 0.85 15.43 -9.82
C ALA A 85 -0.22 15.14 -10.87
N GLY A 86 -0.83 13.96 -10.85
CA GLY A 86 -1.86 13.53 -11.76
C GLY A 86 -3.25 14.06 -11.41
N GLU A 87 -4.18 13.86 -12.33
CA GLU A 87 -5.60 14.18 -12.10
C GLU A 87 -6.19 13.28 -11.01
N ARG A 88 -5.79 12.00 -11.00
CA ARG A 88 -6.15 11.01 -9.99
C ARG A 88 -4.93 10.57 -9.20
N LEU A 89 -5.15 10.15 -7.94
CA LEU A 89 -4.06 9.62 -7.12
C LEU A 89 -3.71 8.17 -7.50
N HIS A 90 -4.64 7.43 -8.07
CA HIS A 90 -4.49 6.05 -8.52
C HIS A 90 -4.38 5.94 -10.04
N HIS A 91 -3.91 4.79 -10.52
CA HIS A 91 -3.90 4.38 -11.92
C HIS A 91 -4.68 3.06 -12.11
N ALA A 92 -5.91 3.00 -11.56
CA ALA A 92 -6.75 1.79 -11.64
C ALA A 92 -7.16 1.43 -13.07
N GLU A 93 -7.10 2.38 -14.01
CA GLU A 93 -7.28 2.13 -15.44
C GLU A 93 -6.22 1.18 -16.02
N ALA A 94 -5.07 1.02 -15.35
CA ALA A 94 -4.03 0.07 -15.73
C ALA A 94 -4.24 -1.35 -15.14
N TYR A 95 -5.11 -1.54 -14.15
CA TYR A 95 -5.35 -2.85 -13.52
C TYR A 95 -5.76 -3.96 -14.50
N PRO A 96 -6.51 -3.69 -15.60
CA PRO A 96 -6.79 -4.69 -16.62
C PRO A 96 -5.55 -5.32 -17.29
N SER A 97 -4.36 -4.72 -17.17
CA SER A 97 -3.10 -5.33 -17.62
C SER A 97 -2.64 -6.51 -16.74
N ALA A 98 -3.27 -6.70 -15.57
CA ALA A 98 -3.04 -7.84 -14.67
C ALA A 98 -4.39 -8.49 -14.30
N PRO A 99 -5.10 -9.14 -15.25
CA PRO A 99 -6.50 -9.52 -15.10
C PRO A 99 -6.76 -10.60 -14.03
N GLY A 100 -5.74 -11.39 -13.69
CA GLY A 100 -5.82 -12.40 -12.63
C GLY A 100 -5.41 -11.90 -11.24
N ALA A 101 -4.94 -10.65 -11.12
CA ALA A 101 -4.58 -10.06 -9.84
C ALA A 101 -5.83 -9.55 -9.10
N ARG A 102 -5.77 -9.63 -7.75
CA ARG A 102 -6.79 -9.07 -6.87
C ARG A 102 -6.28 -7.79 -6.23
N PHE A 103 -6.73 -6.64 -6.73
CA PHE A 103 -6.25 -5.35 -6.26
C PHE A 103 -6.96 -4.87 -5.01
N ALA A 104 -6.16 -4.40 -4.04
CA ALA A 104 -6.60 -3.64 -2.88
C ALA A 104 -5.90 -2.27 -2.87
N ARG A 105 -6.62 -1.22 -2.53
CA ARG A 105 -6.09 0.14 -2.33
C ARG A 105 -5.92 0.38 -0.85
N ALA A 106 -4.68 0.46 -0.35
CA ALA A 106 -4.38 0.62 1.07
C ALA A 106 -3.02 1.29 1.28
N PHE A 107 -2.75 1.79 2.49
CA PHE A 107 -1.51 2.47 2.89
C PHE A 107 -1.21 3.78 2.15
N ASN A 108 -2.18 4.33 1.45
CA ASN A 108 -2.05 5.59 0.71
C ASN A 108 -2.62 6.81 1.45
N THR A 109 -3.37 6.62 2.55
CA THR A 109 -4.12 7.67 3.24
C THR A 109 -3.40 8.31 4.43
N LEU A 110 -2.21 7.83 4.78
CA LEU A 110 -1.41 8.28 5.94
C LEU A 110 0.04 8.54 5.54
N GLY A 111 0.74 9.37 6.31
CA GLY A 111 2.19 9.53 6.20
C GLY A 111 2.92 8.26 6.71
N PHE A 112 4.12 8.00 6.17
CA PHE A 112 4.93 6.84 6.57
C PHE A 112 5.29 6.87 8.06
N GLU A 113 5.27 8.05 8.68
CA GLU A 113 5.48 8.25 10.12
C GLU A 113 4.45 7.47 10.96
N MET A 114 3.22 7.31 10.43
CA MET A 114 2.15 6.53 11.06
C MET A 114 2.32 5.02 10.89
N PHE A 115 3.08 4.58 9.88
CA PHE A 115 3.44 3.16 9.71
C PHE A 115 4.60 2.76 10.64
N ALA A 116 5.45 3.73 11.01
CA ALA A 116 6.54 3.52 11.95
C ALA A 116 6.05 3.51 13.41
N ASP A 117 5.09 4.38 13.74
CA ASP A 117 4.48 4.50 15.06
C ASP A 117 2.97 4.78 14.89
N PRO A 118 2.12 3.72 14.89
CA PRO A 118 0.74 3.77 14.46
C PRO A 118 -0.23 4.32 15.50
N SER A 119 0.26 4.92 16.59
CA SER A 119 -0.60 5.47 17.65
C SER A 119 -0.32 6.94 17.94
N ILE A 120 -1.36 7.68 18.30
CA ILE A 120 -1.29 9.06 18.75
C ILE A 120 -2.10 9.17 20.04
N GLY A 121 -1.46 9.62 21.13
CA GLY A 121 -2.12 9.78 22.43
C GLY A 121 -2.68 8.47 23.01
N GLY A 122 -2.12 7.33 22.65
CA GLY A 122 -2.59 6.00 23.07
C GLY A 122 -3.69 5.41 22.18
N GLU A 123 -4.16 6.15 21.17
CA GLU A 123 -5.18 5.69 20.23
C GLU A 123 -4.53 5.14 18.94
N THR A 124 -4.88 3.92 18.57
CA THR A 124 -4.46 3.31 17.30
C THR A 124 -5.14 4.01 16.13
N ALA A 125 -4.36 4.40 15.13
CA ALA A 125 -4.86 5.03 13.92
C ALA A 125 -5.65 4.04 13.05
N ASP A 126 -6.64 4.55 12.32
CA ASP A 126 -7.39 3.80 11.33
C ASP A 126 -6.74 3.91 9.97
N LEU A 127 -6.68 2.79 9.25
CA LEU A 127 -6.32 2.76 7.84
C LEU A 127 -7.56 2.47 7.00
N LEU A 128 -8.01 3.47 6.25
CA LEU A 128 -9.07 3.30 5.27
C LEU A 128 -8.52 2.54 4.06
N TRP A 129 -9.25 1.51 3.64
CA TRP A 129 -8.87 0.70 2.49
C TRP A 129 -10.08 0.19 1.70
N CYS A 130 -9.87 -0.16 0.43
CA CYS A 130 -10.88 -0.82 -0.38
C CYS A 130 -10.25 -1.95 -1.22
N GLY A 131 -11.08 -2.89 -1.63
CA GLY A 131 -10.63 -4.06 -2.38
C GLY A 131 -11.49 -5.27 -2.12
N PRO A 132 -11.00 -6.48 -2.45
CA PRO A 132 -11.72 -7.71 -2.20
C PRO A 132 -12.00 -7.88 -0.70
N ASP A 133 -13.04 -8.60 -0.37
CA ASP A 133 -13.29 -9.04 1.02
C ASP A 133 -12.27 -10.13 1.36
N ASP A 134 -11.13 -9.71 1.90
CA ASP A 134 -9.96 -10.57 2.11
C ASP A 134 -9.38 -10.30 3.50
N ALA A 135 -9.60 -11.24 4.40
CA ALA A 135 -9.06 -11.19 5.76
C ALA A 135 -7.51 -11.14 5.80
N GLY A 136 -6.83 -11.57 4.73
CA GLY A 136 -5.38 -11.47 4.59
C GLY A 136 -4.93 -10.02 4.48
N VAL A 137 -5.64 -9.18 3.72
CA VAL A 137 -5.34 -7.74 3.60
C VAL A 137 -5.55 -7.04 4.94
N GLU A 138 -6.67 -7.32 5.63
CA GLU A 138 -6.94 -6.75 6.96
C GLU A 138 -5.88 -7.14 7.98
N ARG A 139 -5.46 -8.42 7.95
CA ARG A 139 -4.39 -8.89 8.82
C ARG A 139 -3.07 -8.16 8.54
N LEU A 140 -2.69 -7.98 7.28
CA LEU A 140 -1.46 -7.26 6.93
C LEU A 140 -1.49 -5.79 7.37
N ILE A 141 -2.67 -5.15 7.35
CA ILE A 141 -2.85 -3.81 7.91
C ILE A 141 -2.68 -3.83 9.43
N ALA A 142 -3.30 -4.80 10.11
CA ALA A 142 -3.18 -4.96 11.56
C ALA A 142 -1.75 -5.31 12.01
N ASP A 143 -1.00 -6.07 11.20
CA ASP A 143 0.39 -6.44 11.47
C ASP A 143 1.37 -5.24 11.35
N VAL A 144 0.97 -4.14 10.70
CA VAL A 144 1.65 -2.83 10.78
C VAL A 144 1.29 -2.08 12.07
N GLY A 145 0.25 -2.52 12.80
CA GLY A 145 -0.24 -1.92 14.03
C GLY A 145 -1.40 -0.94 13.83
N LEU A 146 -2.00 -0.90 12.64
CA LEU A 146 -3.13 -0.04 12.29
C LEU A 146 -4.47 -0.79 12.41
N ARG A 147 -5.57 -0.07 12.65
CA ARG A 147 -6.91 -0.66 12.61
C ARG A 147 -7.44 -0.59 11.17
N PRO A 148 -7.71 -1.73 10.50
CA PRO A 148 -8.25 -1.73 9.14
C PRO A 148 -9.71 -1.28 9.14
N ILE A 149 -10.06 -0.36 8.25
CA ILE A 149 -11.44 0.08 7.99
C ILE A 149 -11.71 -0.10 6.49
N ARG A 150 -12.40 -1.18 6.15
CA ARG A 150 -12.78 -1.44 4.76
C ARG A 150 -13.97 -0.57 4.37
N VAL A 151 -13.83 0.21 3.28
CA VAL A 151 -14.88 1.11 2.80
C VAL A 151 -15.67 0.54 1.61
N GLY A 152 -15.25 -0.58 1.04
CA GLY A 152 -15.95 -1.24 -0.07
C GLY A 152 -15.06 -2.12 -0.94
N GLY A 153 -15.56 -2.54 -2.10
CA GLY A 153 -14.79 -3.16 -3.16
C GLY A 153 -13.81 -2.18 -3.82
N ILE A 154 -13.10 -2.63 -4.84
CA ILE A 154 -12.13 -1.76 -5.56
C ILE A 154 -12.81 -0.58 -6.27
N ASP A 155 -14.09 -0.66 -6.53
CA ASP A 155 -14.93 0.42 -7.04
C ASP A 155 -15.07 1.60 -6.05
N ALA A 156 -14.75 1.40 -4.77
CA ALA A 156 -14.68 2.47 -3.76
C ALA A 156 -13.30 3.19 -3.71
N ILE A 157 -12.44 3.01 -4.71
CA ILE A 157 -11.09 3.58 -4.73
C ILE A 157 -11.09 5.10 -4.59
N ASP A 158 -12.02 5.80 -5.24
CA ASP A 158 -12.14 7.25 -5.16
C ASP A 158 -12.53 7.74 -3.76
N VAL A 159 -13.22 6.91 -2.95
CA VAL A 159 -13.55 7.22 -1.55
C VAL A 159 -12.29 7.18 -0.69
N VAL A 160 -11.45 6.16 -0.86
CA VAL A 160 -10.15 6.06 -0.17
C VAL A 160 -9.24 7.21 -0.59
N ASP A 161 -9.16 7.51 -1.87
CA ASP A 161 -8.36 8.62 -2.39
C ASP A 161 -8.88 10.00 -1.95
N GLY A 162 -10.19 10.13 -1.72
CA GLY A 162 -10.78 11.32 -1.09
C GLY A 162 -10.22 11.57 0.31
N ALA A 163 -10.09 10.53 1.13
CA ALA A 163 -9.44 10.62 2.44
C ALA A 163 -7.95 10.97 2.33
N CYS A 164 -7.24 10.41 1.34
CA CYS A 164 -5.86 10.79 1.06
C CYS A 164 -5.74 12.28 0.68
N ARG A 165 -6.62 12.78 -0.20
CA ARG A 165 -6.65 14.21 -0.56
C ARG A 165 -6.93 15.11 0.64
N LEU A 166 -7.82 14.69 1.54
CA LEU A 166 -8.06 15.41 2.80
C LEU A 166 -6.77 15.46 3.63
N TRP A 167 -6.08 14.32 3.82
CA TRP A 167 -4.82 14.27 4.54
C TRP A 167 -3.75 15.16 3.91
N LEU A 168 -3.57 15.10 2.59
CA LEU A 168 -2.63 15.95 1.84
C LEU A 168 -2.93 17.44 2.04
N THR A 169 -4.22 17.83 1.99
CA THR A 169 -4.66 19.21 2.20
C THR A 169 -4.33 19.69 3.61
N LEU A 170 -4.66 18.88 4.63
CA LEU A 170 -4.42 19.24 6.02
C LEU A 170 -2.91 19.40 6.29
N VAL A 171 -2.08 18.49 5.80
CA VAL A 171 -0.64 18.50 6.06
C VAL A 171 0.07 19.58 5.24
N PHE A 172 -0.11 19.59 3.92
CA PHE A 172 0.69 20.45 3.05
C PHE A 172 0.10 21.83 2.82
N SER A 173 -1.23 21.99 2.89
CA SER A 173 -1.85 23.29 2.68
C SER A 173 -2.23 24.01 3.98
N GLN A 174 -2.57 23.26 5.04
CA GLN A 174 -2.98 23.81 6.32
C GLN A 174 -1.89 23.72 7.40
N GLY A 175 -0.77 23.08 7.12
CA GLY A 175 0.39 23.03 8.02
C GLY A 175 0.25 22.10 9.22
N HIS A 176 -0.68 21.15 9.16
CA HIS A 176 -0.74 20.10 10.19
C HIS A 176 0.50 19.20 10.18
N PRO A 177 0.88 18.62 11.31
CA PRO A 177 2.02 17.70 11.35
C PRO A 177 1.75 16.46 10.49
N ARG A 178 2.81 15.87 9.92
CA ARG A 178 2.71 14.65 9.11
C ARG A 178 2.25 13.44 9.93
N ARG A 179 2.46 13.44 11.25
CA ARG A 179 1.81 12.52 12.20
C ARG A 179 0.38 12.96 12.46
N LEU A 180 -0.47 12.82 11.44
CA LEU A 180 -1.90 13.06 11.46
C LEU A 180 -2.59 11.80 10.97
N ALA A 181 -3.61 11.35 11.68
CA ALA A 181 -4.35 10.13 11.38
C ALA A 181 -5.86 10.32 11.51
N PHE A 182 -6.60 9.39 10.94
CA PHE A 182 -8.04 9.30 11.10
C PHE A 182 -8.39 8.32 12.24
N LYS A 183 -9.52 8.56 12.89
CA LYS A 183 -10.13 7.66 13.87
C LYS A 183 -11.64 7.65 13.70
N MET A 184 -12.18 6.49 13.37
CA MET A 184 -13.63 6.29 13.29
C MET A 184 -14.14 5.89 14.68
N LEU A 185 -15.00 6.72 15.25
CA LEU A 185 -15.67 6.44 16.51
C LEU A 185 -17.08 5.92 16.21
N THR A 186 -17.46 4.85 16.89
CA THR A 186 -18.80 4.25 16.83
C THR A 186 -19.26 3.95 18.25
N ASP A 187 -20.58 3.92 18.44
CA ASP A 187 -21.19 3.48 19.71
C ASP A 187 -20.96 1.99 19.97
#